data_64616e7c7dc224a29978f80812f4f03a
#
_entry.id   64616e7c7dc224a29978f80812f4f03a
#
_cell.length_a   1.000
_cell.length_b   1.000
_cell.length_c   1.000
_cell.angle_alpha   90.00
_cell.angle_beta   90.00
_cell.angle_gamma   90.00
#
_symmetry.space_group_name_H-M   'P 1'
#
loop_
_entity.id
_entity.type
_entity.pdbx_description
1 polymer ?
#
loop_
_entity_poly.entity_id
_entity_poly.type
_entity_poly.pdbx_seq_one_letter_code
_entity_poly.pdbx_strand_id
1 'polypeptide(L)'
;LLLISQHTTFAAPSTPPTPITLTTSVSDPSVDFLFTPAEVSSSIFKNKQIFVYVETNNPTGTSSYISSIDEDTHLNHTNPSITEKFDSLVTPLSETAFTPKSWGYKSYGLSVPDSRFHPIPKRSSPEKTYIHNIPDHSKYIVEFGVKAAPGLVPGAYSKQILFTTMTNTTQKIATFLPGPEFAKKARDITNGNVYLKGSMFKKASAAPNLMQVNAAVVSTTDSNAPIYLWTENHDIFWWSDADVVYTNEDSSDMFGAIINDPSSVIGVDMRGIDTSRTKNMS
;
A
#
# COMPACT_ATOMS: atom_id res chain seq x y z
N LEU A 1 -24.95 -17.84 -55.23
CA LEU A 1 -24.73 -16.60 -54.46
C LEU A 1 -24.81 -16.94 -52.99
N LEU A 2 -23.66 -17.00 -52.30
CA LEU A 2 -23.57 -17.34 -50.89
C LEU A 2 -23.55 -16.03 -50.11
N LEU A 3 -24.60 -15.71 -49.36
CA LEU A 3 -24.64 -14.62 -48.45
C LEU A 3 -23.98 -15.04 -47.12
N ILE A 4 -22.80 -14.51 -46.82
CA ILE A 4 -22.16 -14.67 -45.49
C ILE A 4 -22.66 -13.50 -44.63
N SER A 5 -23.57 -13.81 -43.69
CA SER A 5 -23.99 -12.88 -42.67
C SER A 5 -22.91 -12.77 -41.59
N GLN A 6 -22.19 -11.65 -41.50
CA GLN A 6 -21.29 -11.35 -40.40
C GLN A 6 -22.12 -10.87 -39.19
N HIS A 7 -22.23 -11.67 -38.16
CA HIS A 7 -22.76 -11.24 -36.87
C HIS A 7 -21.64 -10.53 -36.09
N THR A 8 -21.70 -9.21 -36.07
CA THR A 8 -20.93 -8.39 -35.11
C THR A 8 -21.63 -8.47 -33.76
N THR A 9 -21.09 -9.28 -32.85
CA THR A 9 -21.45 -9.23 -31.43
C THR A 9 -20.87 -7.98 -30.83
N PHE A 10 -21.71 -6.98 -30.57
CA PHE A 10 -21.34 -5.87 -29.73
C PHE A 10 -21.19 -6.37 -28.29
N ALA A 11 -20.02 -6.19 -27.70
CA ALA A 11 -19.85 -6.42 -26.27
C ALA A 11 -20.83 -5.53 -25.51
N ALA A 12 -21.56 -6.10 -24.56
CA ALA A 12 -22.42 -5.31 -23.68
C ALA A 12 -21.59 -4.21 -23.00
N PRO A 13 -22.14 -3.00 -22.82
CA PRO A 13 -21.43 -1.93 -22.13
C PRO A 13 -21.02 -2.42 -20.74
N SER A 14 -19.72 -2.33 -20.43
CA SER A 14 -19.22 -2.65 -19.10
C SER A 14 -19.93 -1.74 -18.10
N THR A 15 -20.51 -2.31 -17.05
CA THR A 15 -21.06 -1.53 -15.94
C THR A 15 -19.97 -0.58 -15.43
N PRO A 16 -20.28 0.71 -15.20
CA PRO A 16 -19.29 1.63 -14.64
C PRO A 16 -18.73 1.04 -13.33
N PRO A 17 -17.43 1.19 -13.06
CA PRO A 17 -16.86 0.70 -11.82
C PRO A 17 -17.57 1.33 -10.62
N THR A 18 -17.93 0.52 -9.64
CA THR A 18 -18.53 1.00 -8.39
C THR A 18 -17.55 1.98 -7.72
N PRO A 19 -18.00 3.20 -7.37
CA PRO A 19 -17.13 4.16 -6.70
C PRO A 19 -16.57 3.59 -5.39
N ILE A 20 -15.29 3.81 -5.13
CA ILE A 20 -14.69 3.45 -3.85
C ILE A 20 -15.24 4.40 -2.78
N THR A 21 -15.71 3.80 -1.69
CA THR A 21 -16.18 4.52 -0.50
C THR A 21 -15.23 4.25 0.66
N LEU A 22 -15.05 5.24 1.51
CA LEU A 22 -14.29 5.14 2.76
C LEU A 22 -14.98 6.01 3.81
N THR A 23 -15.31 5.39 4.94
CA THR A 23 -15.85 6.08 6.11
C THR A 23 -15.00 5.73 7.33
N THR A 24 -14.70 6.73 8.15
CA THR A 24 -13.99 6.55 9.42
C THR A 24 -14.69 7.36 10.49
N SER A 25 -14.97 6.73 11.63
CA SER A 25 -15.49 7.40 12.82
C SER A 25 -14.85 6.86 14.08
N VAL A 26 -14.94 7.61 15.17
CA VAL A 26 -14.40 7.25 16.48
C VAL A 26 -15.49 7.33 17.53
N SER A 27 -15.40 6.48 18.56
CA SER A 27 -16.38 6.48 19.66
C SER A 27 -16.28 7.73 20.55
N ASP A 28 -15.09 8.34 20.60
CA ASP A 28 -14.80 9.54 21.39
C ASP A 28 -13.74 10.38 20.69
N PRO A 29 -14.00 11.67 20.39
CA PRO A 29 -13.07 12.51 19.65
C PRO A 29 -11.93 13.06 20.51
N SER A 30 -11.97 12.88 21.83
CA SER A 30 -10.94 13.39 22.75
C SER A 30 -10.46 12.31 23.74
N VAL A 31 -9.22 12.47 24.16
CA VAL A 31 -8.62 11.66 25.22
C VAL A 31 -8.56 12.51 26.50
N ASP A 32 -9.46 12.20 27.43
CA ASP A 32 -9.60 12.95 28.67
C ASP A 32 -9.35 12.06 29.87
N PHE A 33 -8.56 12.55 30.83
CA PHE A 33 -8.31 11.91 32.10
C PHE A 33 -8.54 12.90 33.25
N LEU A 34 -9.29 12.48 34.26
CA LEU A 34 -9.52 13.22 35.49
C LEU A 34 -8.70 12.60 36.62
N PHE A 35 -7.96 13.44 37.37
CA PHE A 35 -7.18 13.01 38.52
C PHE A 35 -7.60 13.73 39.77
N THR A 36 -7.87 12.97 40.82
CA THR A 36 -8.08 13.46 42.19
C THR A 36 -6.73 13.66 42.93
N PRO A 37 -6.68 14.42 44.01
CA PRO A 37 -5.47 14.58 44.83
C PRO A 37 -4.88 13.24 45.30
N ALA A 38 -5.73 12.29 45.72
CA ALA A 38 -5.30 10.99 46.21
C ALA A 38 -4.66 10.15 45.08
N GLU A 39 -5.23 10.19 43.90
CA GLU A 39 -4.71 9.47 42.71
C GLU A 39 -3.37 10.02 42.24
N VAL A 40 -3.20 11.33 42.29
CA VAL A 40 -1.89 11.98 42.00
C VAL A 40 -0.85 11.51 43.00
N SER A 41 -1.16 11.57 44.32
CA SER A 41 -0.24 11.18 45.39
C SER A 41 0.17 9.71 45.32
N SER A 42 -0.70 8.83 44.84
CA SER A 42 -0.43 7.38 44.70
C SER A 42 0.24 7.01 43.37
N SER A 43 0.50 7.98 42.48
CA SER A 43 1.05 7.73 41.14
C SER A 43 0.24 6.69 40.34
N ILE A 44 -1.07 6.81 40.38
CA ILE A 44 -1.98 5.83 39.76
C ILE A 44 -1.76 5.78 38.25
N PHE A 45 -1.90 4.57 37.68
CA PHE A 45 -2.03 4.35 36.24
C PHE A 45 -3.52 4.33 35.87
N LYS A 46 -3.88 5.04 34.83
CA LYS A 46 -5.22 5.00 34.22
C LYS A 46 -5.11 4.69 32.72
N ASN A 47 -6.16 4.07 32.19
CA ASN A 47 -6.30 3.87 30.75
C ASN A 47 -7.69 4.27 30.27
N LYS A 48 -7.79 4.52 28.97
CA LYS A 48 -9.04 4.79 28.25
C LYS A 48 -8.97 4.14 26.88
N GLN A 49 -10.01 3.43 26.50
CA GLN A 49 -10.13 2.82 25.18
C GLN A 49 -11.03 3.66 24.28
N ILE A 50 -10.60 3.83 23.04
CA ILE A 50 -11.38 4.44 21.95
C ILE A 50 -11.54 3.38 20.88
N PHE A 51 -12.76 3.25 20.35
CA PHE A 51 -13.06 2.42 19.19
C PHE A 51 -12.97 3.28 17.94
N VAL A 52 -12.22 2.78 16.95
CA VAL A 52 -12.13 3.37 15.63
C VAL A 52 -12.89 2.44 14.68
N TYR A 53 -13.89 2.99 14.00
CA TYR A 53 -14.72 2.27 13.04
C TYR A 53 -14.24 2.62 11.65
N VAL A 54 -14.07 1.62 10.80
CA VAL A 54 -13.65 1.77 9.41
C VAL A 54 -14.58 0.99 8.52
N GLU A 55 -15.03 1.62 7.45
CA GLU A 55 -15.89 1.01 6.45
C GLU A 55 -15.40 1.37 5.06
N THR A 56 -15.17 0.38 4.21
CA THR A 56 -14.76 0.57 2.82
C THR A 56 -15.17 -0.59 1.92
N ASN A 57 -15.50 -0.28 0.68
CA ASN A 57 -15.63 -1.26 -0.41
C ASN A 57 -14.37 -1.40 -1.26
N ASN A 58 -13.25 -0.76 -0.84
CA ASN A 58 -11.99 -0.85 -1.58
C ASN A 58 -11.47 -2.30 -1.58
N PRO A 59 -11.25 -2.95 -2.74
CA PRO A 59 -10.78 -4.33 -2.82
C PRO A 59 -9.46 -4.61 -2.10
N THR A 60 -8.63 -3.58 -1.94
CA THR A 60 -7.34 -3.68 -1.25
C THR A 60 -7.39 -3.19 0.20
N GLY A 61 -8.58 -2.84 0.69
CA GLY A 61 -8.79 -2.44 2.07
C GLY A 61 -8.25 -1.05 2.41
N THR A 62 -7.82 -0.89 3.66
CA THR A 62 -7.43 0.41 4.24
C THR A 62 -6.24 0.30 5.16
N SER A 63 -5.58 1.44 5.39
CA SER A 63 -4.62 1.66 6.46
C SER A 63 -5.03 2.88 7.26
N SER A 64 -5.01 2.78 8.59
CA SER A 64 -5.28 3.90 9.49
C SER A 64 -4.04 4.27 10.29
N TYR A 65 -3.95 5.55 10.59
CA TYR A 65 -2.83 6.19 11.27
C TYR A 65 -3.33 7.02 12.42
N ILE A 66 -2.52 7.15 13.47
CA ILE A 66 -2.76 8.01 14.61
C ILE A 66 -1.71 9.11 14.67
N SER A 67 -2.11 10.30 15.10
CA SER A 67 -1.19 11.37 15.50
C SER A 67 -1.85 12.33 16.50
N SER A 68 -1.06 13.12 17.18
CA SER A 68 -1.57 14.36 17.80
C SER A 68 -2.18 15.26 16.73
N ILE A 69 -3.11 16.14 17.10
CA ILE A 69 -3.70 17.11 16.17
C ILE A 69 -2.69 18.17 15.71
N ASP A 70 -1.62 18.35 16.43
CA ASP A 70 -0.53 19.29 16.20
C ASP A 70 0.84 18.67 16.49
N GLU A 71 1.89 19.47 16.55
CA GLU A 71 3.25 19.01 16.88
C GLU A 71 3.49 18.85 18.39
N ASP A 72 2.58 19.35 19.22
CA ASP A 72 2.59 19.12 20.66
C ASP A 72 2.02 17.74 20.99
N THR A 73 2.80 16.88 21.62
CA THR A 73 2.40 15.53 22.01
C THR A 73 2.07 15.39 23.50
N HIS A 74 2.03 16.50 24.23
CA HIS A 74 1.69 16.47 25.65
C HIS A 74 0.19 16.34 25.88
N LEU A 75 -0.16 15.69 26.99
CA LEU A 75 -1.52 15.72 27.51
C LEU A 75 -1.60 16.88 28.50
N ASN A 76 -2.28 17.93 28.09
CA ASN A 76 -2.29 19.21 28.78
C ASN A 76 -3.44 19.33 29.78
N HIS A 77 -3.22 20.08 30.88
CA HIS A 77 -4.32 20.40 31.82
C HIS A 77 -5.36 21.27 31.11
N THR A 78 -6.66 20.99 31.37
CA THR A 78 -7.76 21.73 30.70
C THR A 78 -7.87 23.19 31.12
N ASN A 79 -7.36 23.55 32.30
CA ASN A 79 -7.18 24.96 32.68
C ASN A 79 -5.86 25.49 32.09
N PRO A 80 -5.91 26.43 31.13
CA PRO A 80 -4.72 26.93 30.46
C PRO A 80 -3.74 27.72 31.33
N SER A 81 -4.16 28.14 32.55
CA SER A 81 -3.29 28.76 33.51
C SER A 81 -2.38 27.76 34.26
N ILE A 82 -2.64 26.47 34.12
CA ILE A 82 -1.84 25.41 34.73
C ILE A 82 -0.90 24.86 33.64
N THR A 83 0.39 24.91 33.89
CA THR A 83 1.44 24.53 32.95
C THR A 83 1.85 23.04 33.09
N GLU A 84 1.37 22.36 34.12
CA GLU A 84 1.59 20.92 34.32
C GLU A 84 0.92 20.12 33.19
N LYS A 85 1.67 19.13 32.73
CA LYS A 85 1.29 18.28 31.64
C LYS A 85 1.91 16.91 31.81
N PHE A 86 1.38 15.92 31.08
CA PHE A 86 2.04 14.63 30.91
C PHE A 86 2.88 14.65 29.65
N ASP A 87 4.09 14.18 29.75
CA ASP A 87 4.97 14.02 28.60
C ASP A 87 4.58 12.75 27.82
N SER A 88 4.68 12.77 26.51
CA SER A 88 4.59 11.56 25.72
C SER A 88 5.73 10.61 26.10
N LEU A 89 5.48 9.29 26.10
CA LEU A 89 6.55 8.30 26.20
C LEU A 89 7.64 8.59 25.17
N VAL A 90 8.88 8.23 25.48
CA VAL A 90 10.02 8.36 24.55
C VAL A 90 10.24 7.05 23.78
N THR A 91 9.99 5.92 24.45
CA THR A 91 10.12 4.57 23.88
C THR A 91 8.93 3.72 24.28
N PRO A 92 8.60 2.65 23.56
CA PRO A 92 7.52 1.75 23.95
C PRO A 92 7.76 1.07 25.29
N LEU A 93 6.78 1.16 26.20
CA LEU A 93 6.83 0.61 27.57
C LEU A 93 5.62 -0.27 27.88
N SER A 94 5.82 -1.32 28.69
CA SER A 94 4.72 -2.05 29.29
C SER A 94 4.00 -1.20 30.35
N GLU A 95 2.77 -1.55 30.69
CA GLU A 95 1.99 -0.87 31.73
C GLU A 95 2.76 -0.77 33.06
N THR A 96 3.42 -1.87 33.48
CA THR A 96 4.18 -1.94 34.72
C THR A 96 5.45 -1.07 34.72
N ALA A 97 6.03 -0.83 33.53
CA ALA A 97 7.23 -0.04 33.34
C ALA A 97 6.94 1.45 33.05
N PHE A 98 5.67 1.85 33.04
CA PHE A 98 5.29 3.21 32.69
C PHE A 98 5.96 4.25 33.59
N THR A 99 6.57 5.23 32.99
CA THR A 99 7.23 6.32 33.74
C THR A 99 6.20 7.27 34.37
N PRO A 100 6.43 7.74 35.62
CA PRO A 100 5.55 8.75 36.21
C PRO A 100 5.49 10.02 35.35
N LYS A 101 4.34 10.69 35.35
CA LYS A 101 4.05 11.92 34.60
C LYS A 101 4.20 11.74 33.08
N SER A 102 3.87 10.53 32.56
CA SER A 102 3.88 10.24 31.13
C SER A 102 2.58 9.62 30.66
N TRP A 103 2.38 9.65 29.34
CA TRP A 103 1.26 9.00 28.65
C TRP A 103 1.66 8.45 27.29
N GLY A 104 0.87 7.54 26.76
CA GLY A 104 1.11 6.90 25.48
C GLY A 104 -0.10 6.15 24.99
N TYR A 105 0.02 5.49 23.83
CA TYR A 105 -1.06 4.69 23.27
C TYR A 105 -0.60 3.28 22.89
N LYS A 106 -1.57 2.38 22.77
CA LYS A 106 -1.39 1.00 22.28
C LYS A 106 -2.52 0.70 21.30
N SER A 107 -2.22 0.06 20.17
CA SER A 107 -3.21 -0.30 19.17
C SER A 107 -3.39 -1.81 19.07
N TYR A 108 -4.63 -2.24 18.89
CA TYR A 108 -5.00 -3.63 18.65
C TYR A 108 -5.41 -3.89 17.17
N GLY A 109 -5.16 -2.93 16.27
CA GLY A 109 -5.56 -3.00 14.87
C GLY A 109 -4.49 -3.54 13.92
N LEU A 110 -3.31 -3.91 14.40
CA LEU A 110 -2.24 -4.50 13.60
C LEU A 110 -2.23 -6.03 13.71
N SER A 111 -1.78 -6.69 12.65
CA SER A 111 -1.71 -8.17 12.59
C SER A 111 -0.81 -8.79 13.68
N VAL A 112 0.18 -8.04 14.14
CA VAL A 112 1.02 -8.39 15.27
C VAL A 112 0.84 -7.30 16.32
N PRO A 113 -0.07 -7.51 17.30
CA PRO A 113 -0.31 -6.51 18.34
C PRO A 113 0.94 -6.36 19.22
N ASP A 114 1.39 -5.12 19.40
CA ASP A 114 2.37 -4.82 20.44
C ASP A 114 1.62 -4.57 21.75
N SER A 115 1.95 -5.33 22.79
CA SER A 115 1.34 -5.18 24.12
C SER A 115 1.84 -3.94 24.87
N ARG A 116 2.82 -3.24 24.32
CA ARG A 116 3.41 -2.03 24.92
C ARG A 116 2.65 -0.79 24.50
N PHE A 117 2.72 0.23 25.34
CA PHE A 117 2.29 1.58 25.02
C PHE A 117 3.42 2.31 24.28
N HIS A 118 3.09 2.94 23.18
CA HIS A 118 3.97 3.71 22.30
C HIS A 118 3.91 5.20 22.61
N PRO A 119 4.94 5.97 22.24
CA PRO A 119 4.88 7.44 22.23
C PRO A 119 3.71 7.95 21.40
N ILE A 120 3.13 9.10 21.78
CA ILE A 120 2.13 9.78 20.94
C ILE A 120 2.83 10.38 19.72
N PRO A 121 2.46 10.01 18.49
CA PRO A 121 3.10 10.54 17.29
C PRO A 121 2.71 12.01 17.05
N LYS A 122 3.65 12.77 16.50
CA LYS A 122 3.40 14.15 16.05
C LYS A 122 2.50 14.17 14.80
N ARG A 123 1.89 15.31 14.53
CA ARG A 123 1.11 15.54 13.32
C ARG A 123 1.92 15.30 12.04
N SER A 124 3.17 15.72 12.02
CA SER A 124 4.07 15.56 10.87
C SER A 124 4.59 14.13 10.66
N SER A 125 4.42 13.25 11.64
CA SER A 125 4.93 11.87 11.60
C SER A 125 3.90 10.90 12.20
N PRO A 126 2.74 10.69 11.55
CA PRO A 126 1.70 9.78 12.04
C PRO A 126 2.17 8.33 12.01
N GLU A 127 1.75 7.55 12.99
CA GLU A 127 2.04 6.11 13.07
C GLU A 127 0.86 5.25 12.65
N LYS A 128 1.15 4.14 11.98
CA LYS A 128 0.12 3.19 11.54
C LYS A 128 -0.43 2.41 12.73
N THR A 129 -1.76 2.40 12.87
CA THR A 129 -2.48 1.71 13.94
C THR A 129 -3.35 0.56 13.46
N TYR A 130 -3.64 0.52 12.16
CA TYR A 130 -4.53 -0.47 11.58
C TYR A 130 -4.16 -0.72 10.11
N ILE A 131 -4.29 -1.97 9.68
CA ILE A 131 -4.19 -2.38 8.29
C ILE A 131 -5.15 -3.53 8.04
N HIS A 132 -5.91 -3.44 6.94
CA HIS A 132 -6.75 -4.50 6.42
C HIS A 132 -6.66 -4.51 4.89
N ASN A 133 -6.50 -5.67 4.29
CA ASN A 133 -6.16 -5.80 2.86
C ASN A 133 -7.33 -6.29 1.99
N ILE A 134 -8.55 -6.25 2.52
CA ILE A 134 -9.80 -6.59 1.81
C ILE A 134 -10.86 -5.54 2.16
N PRO A 135 -12.01 -5.48 1.46
CA PRO A 135 -13.15 -4.66 1.86
C PRO A 135 -13.51 -4.90 3.32
N ASP A 136 -13.84 -3.86 4.05
CA ASP A 136 -13.92 -3.93 5.50
C ASP A 136 -15.12 -3.16 6.07
N HIS A 137 -15.76 -3.78 7.08
CA HIS A 137 -16.71 -3.19 8.00
C HIS A 137 -16.27 -3.56 9.41
N SER A 138 -15.19 -2.98 9.90
CA SER A 138 -14.61 -3.41 11.15
C SER A 138 -14.39 -2.26 12.13
N LYS A 139 -14.06 -2.65 13.34
CA LYS A 139 -13.59 -1.74 14.36
C LYS A 139 -12.30 -2.28 14.97
N TYR A 140 -11.43 -1.40 15.34
CA TYR A 140 -10.27 -1.72 16.16
C TYR A 140 -10.20 -0.81 17.39
N ILE A 141 -9.40 -1.22 18.37
CA ILE A 141 -9.27 -0.52 19.64
C ILE A 141 -7.93 0.20 19.67
N VAL A 142 -7.95 1.44 20.13
CA VAL A 142 -6.77 2.16 20.58
C VAL A 142 -6.95 2.49 22.05
N GLU A 143 -5.99 2.06 22.86
CA GLU A 143 -5.98 2.27 24.30
C GLU A 143 -4.92 3.31 24.65
N PHE A 144 -5.31 4.33 25.40
CA PHE A 144 -4.42 5.34 25.93
C PHE A 144 -4.13 5.05 27.38
N GLY A 145 -2.86 5.08 27.78
CA GLY A 145 -2.41 4.91 29.15
C GLY A 145 -1.74 6.19 29.64
N VAL A 146 -1.96 6.49 30.91
CA VAL A 146 -1.36 7.64 31.60
C VAL A 146 -1.00 7.27 33.02
N LYS A 147 0.16 7.71 33.49
CA LYS A 147 0.60 7.50 34.87
C LYS A 147 0.84 8.83 35.59
N ALA A 148 0.08 9.06 36.64
CA ALA A 148 0.24 10.24 37.51
C ALA A 148 1.62 10.25 38.22
N ALA A 149 1.96 11.36 38.82
CA ALA A 149 3.14 11.52 39.68
C ALA A 149 2.82 12.47 40.82
N PRO A 150 3.45 12.29 42.00
CA PRO A 150 3.38 13.25 43.08
C PRO A 150 3.80 14.66 42.60
N GLY A 151 3.06 15.67 43.02
CA GLY A 151 3.31 17.05 42.60
C GLY A 151 2.61 17.49 41.30
N LEU A 152 1.93 16.56 40.60
CA LEU A 152 1.05 16.96 39.52
C LEU A 152 -0.18 17.68 40.07
N VAL A 153 -0.64 18.70 39.39
CA VAL A 153 -1.88 19.42 39.79
C VAL A 153 -3.08 18.53 39.54
N PRO A 154 -3.93 18.22 40.52
CA PRO A 154 -5.16 17.48 40.30
C PRO A 154 -6.10 18.24 39.36
N GLY A 155 -6.82 17.50 38.52
CA GLY A 155 -7.76 18.07 37.57
C GLY A 155 -7.92 17.24 36.30
N ALA A 156 -8.56 17.83 35.30
CA ALA A 156 -8.76 17.22 34.02
C ALA A 156 -7.60 17.54 33.06
N TYR A 157 -7.14 16.54 32.36
CA TYR A 157 -6.13 16.65 31.31
C TYR A 157 -6.72 16.09 30.03
N SER A 158 -6.47 16.77 28.92
CA SER A 158 -7.08 16.46 27.62
C SER A 158 -6.11 16.66 26.46
N LYS A 159 -6.28 15.85 25.42
CA LYS A 159 -5.62 16.01 24.12
C LYS A 159 -6.52 15.52 23.00
N GLN A 160 -6.59 16.29 21.95
CA GLN A 160 -7.20 15.82 20.69
C GLN A 160 -6.24 14.95 19.91
N ILE A 161 -6.75 13.82 19.45
CA ILE A 161 -6.04 12.83 18.64
C ILE A 161 -6.68 12.76 17.26
N LEU A 162 -5.85 12.74 16.24
CA LEU A 162 -6.27 12.58 14.87
C LEU A 162 -6.10 11.13 14.43
N PHE A 163 -7.18 10.55 13.92
CA PHE A 163 -7.16 9.30 13.17
C PHE A 163 -7.32 9.61 11.69
N THR A 164 -6.35 9.18 10.88
CA THR A 164 -6.39 9.34 9.42
C THR A 164 -6.46 7.96 8.78
N THR A 165 -7.51 7.72 8.01
CA THR A 165 -7.65 6.46 7.27
C THR A 165 -7.52 6.73 5.79
N MET A 166 -6.80 5.87 5.09
CA MET A 166 -6.60 5.92 3.64
C MET A 166 -6.94 4.55 3.05
N THR A 167 -7.51 4.55 1.85
CA THR A 167 -7.62 3.32 1.06
C THR A 167 -6.23 2.84 0.70
N ASN A 168 -6.00 1.53 0.81
CA ASN A 168 -4.78 0.95 0.27
C ASN A 168 -4.80 1.09 -1.25
N THR A 169 -3.67 1.46 -1.83
CA THR A 169 -3.53 1.47 -3.28
C THR A 169 -3.48 0.03 -3.78
N THR A 170 -4.18 -0.26 -4.85
CA THR A 170 -3.99 -1.50 -5.61
C THR A 170 -2.57 -1.46 -6.15
N GLN A 171 -1.71 -2.36 -5.69
CA GLN A 171 -0.45 -2.58 -6.38
C GLN A 171 -0.79 -3.07 -7.79
N LYS A 172 -0.43 -2.29 -8.79
CA LYS A 172 -0.59 -2.70 -10.17
C LYS A 172 0.44 -3.80 -10.47
N ILE A 173 -0.07 -4.98 -10.75
CA ILE A 173 0.75 -6.14 -11.06
C ILE A 173 0.51 -6.52 -12.52
N ALA A 174 1.59 -6.77 -13.24
CA ALA A 174 1.53 -7.36 -14.57
C ALA A 174 2.43 -8.60 -14.63
N THR A 175 1.99 -9.60 -15.36
CA THR A 175 2.74 -10.84 -15.61
C THR A 175 2.86 -11.02 -17.10
N PHE A 176 4.06 -11.27 -17.60
CA PHE A 176 4.27 -11.61 -19.01
C PHE A 176 3.49 -12.86 -19.40
N LEU A 177 3.12 -12.97 -20.66
CA LEU A 177 2.59 -14.21 -21.24
C LEU A 177 3.57 -15.37 -21.02
N PRO A 178 3.08 -16.64 -21.04
CA PRO A 178 3.95 -17.81 -21.13
C PRO A 178 4.98 -17.66 -22.25
N GLY A 179 6.20 -18.19 -22.04
CA GLY A 179 7.32 -17.98 -22.94
C GLY A 179 7.00 -18.27 -24.43
N PRO A 180 6.37 -19.41 -24.81
CA PRO A 180 6.00 -19.68 -26.19
C PRO A 180 5.00 -18.66 -26.78
N GLU A 181 4.04 -18.18 -25.99
CA GLU A 181 3.09 -17.17 -26.44
C GLU A 181 3.74 -15.79 -26.59
N PHE A 182 4.59 -15.43 -25.64
CA PHE A 182 5.41 -14.21 -25.73
C PHE A 182 6.27 -14.23 -26.99
N ALA A 183 7.00 -15.34 -27.24
CA ALA A 183 7.82 -15.52 -28.42
C ALA A 183 7.03 -15.39 -29.73
N LYS A 184 5.78 -15.90 -29.77
CA LYS A 184 4.88 -15.70 -30.91
C LYS A 184 4.55 -14.23 -31.11
N LYS A 185 4.16 -13.50 -30.07
CA LYS A 185 3.86 -12.06 -30.13
C LYS A 185 5.08 -11.24 -30.56
N ALA A 186 6.27 -11.58 -30.08
CA ALA A 186 7.51 -10.95 -30.49
C ALA A 186 7.80 -11.15 -31.97
N ARG A 187 7.54 -12.33 -32.51
CA ARG A 187 7.64 -12.58 -33.99
C ARG A 187 6.62 -11.77 -34.78
N ASP A 188 5.39 -11.66 -34.28
CA ASP A 188 4.32 -10.93 -34.98
C ASP A 188 4.65 -9.44 -35.11
N ILE A 189 5.17 -8.78 -34.06
CA ILE A 189 5.57 -7.36 -34.11
C ILE A 189 6.79 -7.10 -34.98
N THR A 190 7.65 -8.10 -35.16
CA THR A 190 8.84 -8.01 -36.02
C THR A 190 8.56 -8.40 -37.47
N ASN A 191 7.29 -8.67 -37.85
CA ASN A 191 6.89 -9.18 -39.17
C ASN A 191 7.63 -10.45 -39.58
N GLY A 192 7.93 -11.31 -38.62
CA GLY A 192 8.71 -12.53 -38.85
C GLY A 192 10.19 -12.29 -39.08
N ASN A 193 10.65 -11.05 -39.02
CA ASN A 193 12.04 -10.70 -39.19
C ASN A 193 12.79 -10.88 -37.86
N VAL A 194 13.18 -12.13 -37.61
CA VAL A 194 13.85 -12.58 -36.37
C VAL A 194 15.28 -12.07 -36.25
N TYR A 195 15.79 -11.40 -37.31
CA TYR A 195 17.19 -10.97 -37.42
C TYR A 195 17.35 -9.48 -37.18
N LEU A 196 16.95 -9.03 -36.00
CA LEU A 196 17.28 -7.66 -35.57
C LEU A 196 18.75 -7.63 -35.12
N LYS A 197 19.65 -7.51 -36.09
CA LYS A 197 21.10 -7.55 -35.84
C LYS A 197 21.51 -6.40 -34.93
N GLY A 198 22.02 -6.74 -33.71
CA GLY A 198 22.43 -5.76 -32.72
C GLY A 198 21.30 -5.20 -31.85
N SER A 199 20.11 -5.82 -31.84
CA SER A 199 18.97 -5.37 -31.04
C SER A 199 19.10 -5.70 -29.54
N MET A 200 18.47 -4.85 -28.73
CA MET A 200 18.34 -5.02 -27.29
C MET A 200 16.87 -5.23 -26.95
N PHE A 201 16.58 -6.17 -26.04
CA PHE A 201 15.31 -6.20 -25.31
C PHE A 201 15.47 -5.35 -24.06
N LYS A 202 14.66 -4.32 -23.88
CA LYS A 202 14.83 -3.38 -22.76
C LYS A 202 13.52 -2.68 -22.38
N LYS A 203 13.47 -2.19 -21.14
CA LYS A 203 12.37 -1.37 -20.64
C LYS A 203 12.44 0.02 -21.27
N ALA A 204 11.31 0.50 -21.78
CA ALA A 204 11.15 1.89 -22.21
C ALA A 204 10.88 2.82 -21.03
N SER A 205 11.27 4.08 -21.16
CA SER A 205 11.02 5.12 -20.16
C SER A 205 9.58 5.66 -20.16
N ALA A 206 8.83 5.43 -21.25
CA ALA A 206 7.45 5.91 -21.42
C ALA A 206 6.61 4.87 -22.19
N ALA A 207 5.29 5.03 -22.11
CA ALA A 207 4.33 4.25 -22.88
C ALA A 207 4.54 4.42 -24.38
N PRO A 208 4.27 3.36 -25.20
CA PRO A 208 4.33 3.47 -26.65
C PRO A 208 3.25 4.43 -27.19
N ASN A 209 3.58 5.17 -28.22
CA ASN A 209 2.56 5.86 -28.99
C ASN A 209 1.88 4.85 -29.95
N LEU A 210 0.72 4.32 -29.53
CA LEU A 210 -0.02 3.28 -30.26
C LEU A 210 -0.49 3.72 -31.67
N MET A 211 -0.43 5.01 -32.00
CA MET A 211 -0.70 5.52 -33.33
C MET A 211 0.53 5.45 -34.25
N GLN A 212 1.72 5.30 -33.69
CA GLN A 212 2.99 5.37 -34.45
C GLN A 212 3.73 4.03 -34.46
N VAL A 213 3.49 3.15 -33.50
CA VAL A 213 4.17 1.86 -33.41
C VAL A 213 3.18 0.70 -33.39
N ASN A 214 3.58 -0.43 -33.99
CA ASN A 214 2.83 -1.68 -33.90
C ASN A 214 3.16 -2.34 -32.56
N ALA A 215 2.40 -1.99 -31.50
CA ALA A 215 2.58 -2.57 -30.18
C ALA A 215 1.63 -3.72 -29.93
N ALA A 216 2.13 -4.83 -29.36
CA ALA A 216 1.35 -5.95 -28.90
C ALA A 216 1.21 -5.92 -27.36
N VAL A 217 0.05 -6.34 -26.85
CA VAL A 217 -0.11 -6.64 -25.42
C VAL A 217 0.43 -8.05 -25.16
N VAL A 218 1.37 -8.13 -24.21
CA VAL A 218 2.10 -9.35 -23.84
C VAL A 218 1.96 -9.69 -22.34
N SER A 219 0.93 -9.16 -21.70
CA SER A 219 0.55 -9.52 -20.33
C SER A 219 -0.54 -10.59 -20.33
N THR A 220 -0.58 -11.40 -19.26
CA THR A 220 -1.65 -12.35 -19.00
C THR A 220 -2.98 -11.66 -18.70
N THR A 221 -4.10 -12.36 -18.83
CA THR A 221 -5.46 -11.81 -18.62
C THR A 221 -5.77 -11.48 -17.17
N ASP A 222 -5.05 -12.06 -16.21
CA ASP A 222 -5.13 -11.79 -14.78
C ASP A 222 -4.27 -10.62 -14.33
N SER A 223 -3.47 -10.03 -15.24
CA SER A 223 -2.76 -8.79 -14.98
C SER A 223 -3.74 -7.62 -14.85
N ASN A 224 -3.55 -6.77 -13.85
CA ASN A 224 -4.35 -5.55 -13.68
C ASN A 224 -3.74 -4.30 -14.33
N ALA A 225 -2.62 -4.50 -15.05
CA ALA A 225 -1.99 -3.52 -15.93
C ALA A 225 -1.46 -4.22 -17.18
N PRO A 226 -1.56 -3.61 -18.38
CA PRO A 226 -1.03 -4.19 -19.59
C PRO A 226 0.49 -4.10 -19.64
N ILE A 227 1.14 -5.06 -20.29
CA ILE A 227 2.51 -4.97 -20.74
C ILE A 227 2.48 -4.80 -22.26
N TYR A 228 3.00 -3.70 -22.76
CA TYR A 228 3.15 -3.44 -24.18
C TYR A 228 4.53 -3.86 -24.65
N LEU A 229 4.60 -4.45 -25.84
CA LEU A 229 5.84 -4.83 -26.54
C LEU A 229 5.81 -4.24 -27.95
N TRP A 230 6.90 -3.57 -28.37
CA TRP A 230 7.02 -3.03 -29.73
C TRP A 230 8.48 -2.96 -30.17
N THR A 231 8.69 -2.68 -31.44
CA THR A 231 10.02 -2.46 -32.00
C THR A 231 10.20 -1.02 -32.43
N GLU A 232 11.37 -0.48 -32.14
CA GLU A 232 11.77 0.84 -32.58
C GLU A 232 13.29 0.87 -32.77
N ASN A 233 13.78 1.39 -33.89
CA ASN A 233 15.21 1.49 -34.21
C ASN A 233 15.97 0.14 -34.05
N HIS A 234 15.37 -0.97 -34.44
CA HIS A 234 15.89 -2.33 -34.32
C HIS A 234 15.88 -2.91 -32.88
N ASP A 235 15.56 -2.13 -31.85
CA ASP A 235 15.42 -2.64 -30.50
C ASP A 235 13.98 -3.09 -30.21
N ILE A 236 13.84 -4.01 -29.25
CA ILE A 236 12.56 -4.47 -28.74
C ILE A 236 12.34 -3.80 -27.37
N PHE A 237 11.32 -2.99 -27.30
CA PHE A 237 10.95 -2.29 -26.07
C PHE A 237 9.75 -2.94 -25.42
N TRP A 238 9.77 -2.93 -24.10
CA TRP A 238 8.58 -3.23 -23.31
C TRP A 238 8.29 -2.08 -22.34
N TRP A 239 7.02 -1.92 -21.99
CA TRP A 239 6.57 -0.95 -21.01
C TRP A 239 5.28 -1.41 -20.33
N SER A 240 5.13 -1.07 -19.06
CA SER A 240 3.91 -1.22 -18.28
C SER A 240 3.86 -0.11 -17.23
N ASP A 241 2.65 0.32 -16.86
CA ASP A 241 2.41 1.18 -15.71
C ASP A 241 2.23 0.38 -14.42
N ALA A 242 2.54 -0.92 -14.44
CA ALA A 242 2.53 -1.77 -13.26
C ALA A 242 3.64 -1.38 -12.28
N ASP A 243 3.33 -1.45 -10.97
CA ASP A 243 4.29 -1.28 -9.89
C ASP A 243 5.30 -2.44 -9.84
N VAL A 244 4.81 -3.64 -10.20
CA VAL A 244 5.64 -4.85 -10.31
C VAL A 244 5.28 -5.60 -11.59
N VAL A 245 6.32 -5.99 -12.35
CA VAL A 245 6.19 -6.81 -13.55
C VAL A 245 6.89 -8.13 -13.32
N TYR A 246 6.15 -9.24 -13.38
CA TYR A 246 6.68 -10.59 -13.22
C TYR A 246 6.89 -11.27 -14.57
N THR A 247 7.90 -12.13 -14.63
CA THR A 247 7.93 -13.20 -15.65
C THR A 247 6.82 -14.21 -15.36
N ASN A 248 6.38 -14.94 -16.39
CA ASN A 248 5.48 -16.07 -16.21
C ASN A 248 6.17 -17.21 -15.46
N GLU A 249 5.40 -18.07 -14.80
CA GLU A 249 5.94 -19.32 -14.21
C GLU A 249 6.62 -20.19 -15.27
N ASP A 250 6.03 -20.26 -16.47
CA ASP A 250 6.65 -20.86 -17.66
C ASP A 250 7.15 -19.76 -18.60
N SER A 251 8.42 -19.45 -18.49
CA SER A 251 9.14 -18.51 -19.35
C SER A 251 10.08 -19.24 -20.33
N SER A 252 9.83 -20.56 -20.58
CA SER A 252 10.57 -21.33 -21.56
C SER A 252 10.50 -20.70 -22.94
N ASP A 253 11.58 -20.71 -23.68
CA ASP A 253 11.69 -20.11 -25.02
C ASP A 253 11.24 -18.65 -25.14
N MET A 254 11.06 -17.91 -24.04
CA MET A 254 10.58 -16.53 -24.05
C MET A 254 11.40 -15.65 -25.01
N PHE A 255 12.70 -15.84 -25.00
CA PHE A 255 13.62 -15.12 -25.88
C PHE A 255 14.06 -15.96 -27.10
N GLY A 256 13.61 -17.19 -27.23
CA GLY A 256 14.00 -18.10 -28.32
C GLY A 256 13.70 -17.54 -29.71
N ALA A 257 12.60 -16.80 -29.85
CA ALA A 257 12.27 -16.10 -31.09
C ALA A 257 13.19 -14.91 -31.40
N ILE A 258 13.91 -14.40 -30.40
CA ILE A 258 14.73 -13.21 -30.47
C ILE A 258 16.20 -13.58 -30.64
N ILE A 259 16.63 -14.78 -30.21
CA ILE A 259 18.03 -15.20 -30.09
C ILE A 259 18.41 -16.33 -31.07
N ASN A 260 17.58 -16.63 -32.06
CA ASN A 260 17.81 -17.78 -32.96
C ASN A 260 19.03 -17.71 -33.88
N ASP A 261 19.79 -16.58 -33.92
CA ASP A 261 21.05 -16.47 -34.60
C ASP A 261 22.17 -16.09 -33.63
N PRO A 262 23.13 -17.01 -33.34
CA PRO A 262 24.27 -16.71 -32.46
C PRO A 262 25.15 -15.54 -32.95
N SER A 263 25.01 -15.13 -34.20
CA SER A 263 25.75 -13.98 -34.76
C SER A 263 25.05 -12.63 -34.54
N SER A 264 23.77 -12.65 -34.11
CA SER A 264 23.01 -11.46 -33.74
C SER A 264 22.96 -11.36 -32.21
N VAL A 265 24.07 -11.00 -31.58
CA VAL A 265 24.12 -10.85 -30.11
C VAL A 265 23.13 -9.81 -29.68
N ILE A 266 22.06 -10.26 -29.07
CA ILE A 266 21.03 -9.45 -28.46
C ILE A 266 21.31 -9.40 -26.97
N GLY A 267 21.39 -8.19 -26.44
CA GLY A 267 21.38 -8.01 -25.01
C GLY A 267 19.93 -8.09 -24.49
N VAL A 268 19.71 -8.85 -23.44
CA VAL A 268 18.44 -8.86 -22.72
C VAL A 268 18.63 -8.10 -21.42
N ASP A 269 17.96 -6.95 -21.30
CA ASP A 269 17.96 -6.17 -20.08
C ASP A 269 16.72 -6.53 -19.25
N MET A 270 16.93 -7.29 -18.18
CA MET A 270 15.89 -7.74 -17.27
C MET A 270 15.59 -6.75 -16.14
N ARG A 271 16.20 -5.57 -16.12
CA ARG A 271 15.93 -4.57 -15.08
C ARG A 271 14.45 -4.16 -15.08
N GLY A 272 13.85 -4.19 -13.89
CA GLY A 272 12.43 -3.88 -13.70
C GLY A 272 11.49 -5.06 -13.96
N ILE A 273 12.03 -6.27 -14.12
CA ILE A 273 11.28 -7.52 -14.19
C ILE A 273 11.64 -8.39 -12.98
N ASP A 274 10.63 -8.84 -12.24
CA ASP A 274 10.79 -9.77 -11.13
C ASP A 274 10.65 -11.21 -11.63
N THR A 275 11.70 -12.00 -11.48
CA THR A 275 11.75 -13.40 -11.90
C THR A 275 11.45 -14.39 -10.77
N SER A 276 11.09 -13.91 -9.58
CA SER A 276 10.92 -14.76 -8.38
C SER A 276 9.82 -15.82 -8.52
N ARG A 277 8.89 -15.64 -9.46
CA ARG A 277 7.79 -16.59 -9.74
C ARG A 277 8.11 -17.60 -10.84
N THR A 278 9.23 -17.46 -11.54
CA THR A 278 9.57 -18.34 -12.67
C THR A 278 9.98 -19.73 -12.19
N LYS A 279 9.39 -20.75 -12.78
CA LYS A 279 9.69 -22.16 -12.53
C LYS A 279 10.46 -22.81 -13.68
N ASN A 280 10.26 -22.30 -14.89
CA ASN A 280 10.87 -22.81 -16.11
C ASN A 280 11.41 -21.66 -16.97
N MET A 281 12.70 -21.70 -17.30
CA MET A 281 13.40 -20.72 -18.17
C MET A 281 14.25 -21.41 -19.25
N SER A 282 13.94 -22.67 -19.60
CA SER A 282 14.69 -23.45 -20.59
C SER A 282 14.58 -22.86 -22.00
#